data_42629e57d5d83f81cd4f108a474f1921
#
_entry.id   42629e57d5d83f81cd4f108a474f1921
#
_cell.length_a   1.000
_cell.length_b   1.000
_cell.length_c   1.000
_cell.angle_alpha   90.00
_cell.angle_beta   90.00
_cell.angle_gamma   90.00
#
_symmetry.space_group_name_H-M   'P 1'
#
loop_
_entity.id
_entity.type
_entity.pdbx_description
1 polymer ?
#
loop_
_entity_poly.entity_id
_entity_poly.type
_entity_poly.pdbx_seq_one_letter_code
_entity_poly.pdbx_strand_id
1 'polypeptide(L)'
;MEKLVDNLYDKLTNEEDARACKDISPEACKEVPGNFTKTLFSQFLTKLGDAFANPKVVLPALMNMAGAPFYLIGFLVPIRESGSLIPQLLIASYVRKMAIRKTAWVLGSVIQALCMFAIALSLFYLTGDAAGWTVIAFLVIFSLARGLCSVASKDVTGKTIPKPKRGRLSGLAASMAGGITLVVGGMLYVKGHSDSSENDVLFYATFIGIGGALWLLAALLFSQVTEEPGETDGGKNGFLHALKKLNLLKTDKAFRHFVLTRSLLLCTALSAPYYVILSSEYQSVTLALGIFVITSGLAGMLSGPFWGMFADHSSRQVMMVAAIIAAALGITINAIAVYLPDLLASIWLLPLGYFLLTIAHEGVRIGRKTYLVNMASGNQRTDYVSVSNTCIGVVLLLIGFSSALSGFDALNLIMALSVLGVLGAVMAYALPEVEE
;
A
#
# COMPACT_ATOMS: atom_id res chain seq x y z
N MET A 1 -25.18 24.23 -2.59
CA MET A 1 -24.11 23.27 -2.50
C MET A 1 -23.94 22.76 -1.07
N GLU A 2 -23.93 23.64 -0.05
CA GLU A 2 -23.86 23.26 1.38
C GLU A 2 -24.95 22.26 1.78
N LYS A 3 -26.22 22.55 1.52
CA LYS A 3 -27.32 21.61 1.84
C LYS A 3 -27.17 20.21 1.23
N LEU A 4 -26.52 20.10 0.09
CA LEU A 4 -26.30 18.79 -0.58
C LEU A 4 -25.13 18.03 0.11
N VAL A 5 -24.13 18.76 0.57
CA VAL A 5 -23.00 18.23 1.34
C VAL A 5 -23.48 17.75 2.72
N ASP A 6 -24.32 18.55 3.40
CA ASP A 6 -24.91 18.17 4.69
C ASP A 6 -25.79 16.94 4.57
N ASN A 7 -26.70 16.90 3.59
CA ASN A 7 -27.54 15.72 3.33
C ASN A 7 -26.72 14.46 2.98
N LEU A 8 -25.63 14.60 2.25
CA LEU A 8 -24.72 13.48 1.94
C LEU A 8 -23.99 13.01 3.19
N TYR A 9 -23.51 13.94 4.00
CA TYR A 9 -22.84 13.64 5.26
C TYR A 9 -23.77 12.91 6.22
N ASP A 10 -25.01 13.39 6.41
CA ASP A 10 -26.01 12.81 7.31
C ASP A 10 -26.37 11.37 6.87
N LYS A 11 -26.59 11.15 5.58
CA LYS A 11 -26.82 9.81 5.04
C LYS A 11 -25.64 8.86 5.24
N LEU A 12 -24.40 9.38 5.20
CA LEU A 12 -23.19 8.60 5.35
C LEU A 12 -22.79 8.37 6.81
N THR A 13 -23.28 9.15 7.78
CA THR A 13 -22.76 9.13 9.15
C THR A 13 -23.76 8.77 10.25
N ASN A 14 -25.05 8.61 9.99
CA ASN A 14 -26.12 8.47 10.99
C ASN A 14 -26.03 9.51 12.14
N GLU A 15 -27.03 10.36 12.28
CA GLU A 15 -27.02 11.61 13.07
C GLU A 15 -26.88 11.49 14.59
N GLU A 16 -26.87 10.34 15.21
CA GLU A 16 -27.17 10.21 16.65
C GLU A 16 -26.04 10.62 17.63
N ASP A 17 -24.92 11.22 17.19
CA ASP A 17 -23.82 11.49 18.13
C ASP A 17 -23.50 13.00 18.28
N ALA A 18 -24.34 13.72 19.04
CA ALA A 18 -24.02 15.06 19.57
C ALA A 18 -22.72 15.10 20.42
N ARG A 19 -22.18 13.93 20.79
CA ARG A 19 -20.89 13.74 21.48
C ARG A 19 -19.69 13.71 20.56
N ALA A 20 -19.90 13.72 19.25
CA ALA A 20 -18.85 13.46 18.26
C ALA A 20 -17.73 14.49 18.23
N CYS A 21 -17.98 15.75 18.64
CA CYS A 21 -17.04 16.87 18.54
C CYS A 21 -16.18 17.13 19.79
N LYS A 22 -16.15 16.23 20.79
CA LYS A 22 -15.37 16.46 22.02
C LYS A 22 -13.85 16.52 21.82
N ASP A 23 -13.37 15.95 20.72
CA ASP A 23 -11.93 15.80 20.43
C ASP A 23 -11.37 16.87 19.47
N ILE A 24 -12.20 17.82 19.02
CA ILE A 24 -11.82 18.89 18.07
C ILE A 24 -12.37 20.24 18.56
N SER A 25 -11.83 21.34 18.04
CA SER A 25 -12.30 22.67 18.41
C SER A 25 -13.75 22.92 17.98
N PRO A 26 -14.50 23.82 18.66
CA PRO A 26 -15.87 24.16 18.26
C PRO A 26 -15.96 24.72 16.83
N GLU A 27 -14.95 25.48 16.41
CA GLU A 27 -14.83 26.04 15.06
C GLU A 27 -14.65 24.92 14.03
N ALA A 28 -13.73 23.96 14.29
CA ALA A 28 -13.52 22.81 13.43
C ALA A 28 -14.77 21.91 13.35
N CYS A 29 -15.59 21.86 14.42
CA CYS A 29 -16.81 21.06 14.44
C CYS A 29 -17.85 21.55 13.41
N LYS A 30 -17.96 22.85 13.19
CA LYS A 30 -18.87 23.41 12.18
C LYS A 30 -18.49 23.02 10.76
N GLU A 31 -17.19 22.82 10.51
CA GLU A 31 -16.64 22.48 9.21
C GLU A 31 -16.59 20.95 8.94
N VAL A 32 -16.97 20.11 9.92
CA VAL A 32 -16.87 18.65 9.82
C VAL A 32 -17.59 18.08 8.59
N PRO A 33 -18.86 18.46 8.23
CA PRO A 33 -19.52 17.88 7.06
C PRO A 33 -18.75 18.15 5.77
N GLY A 34 -18.33 19.42 5.58
CA GLY A 34 -17.54 19.83 4.42
C GLY A 34 -16.16 19.16 4.38
N ASN A 35 -15.46 19.12 5.51
CA ASN A 35 -14.14 18.51 5.63
C ASN A 35 -14.18 17.00 5.45
N PHE A 36 -15.20 16.32 6.01
CA PHE A 36 -15.41 14.87 5.83
C PHE A 36 -15.58 14.52 4.35
N THR A 37 -16.47 15.22 3.66
CA THR A 37 -16.77 14.97 2.24
C THR A 37 -15.53 15.21 1.37
N LYS A 38 -14.84 16.35 1.52
CA LYS A 38 -13.62 16.68 0.77
C LYS A 38 -12.52 15.66 1.04
N THR A 39 -12.32 15.27 2.31
CA THR A 39 -11.31 14.27 2.69
C THR A 39 -11.68 12.87 2.16
N LEU A 40 -12.96 12.48 2.22
CA LEU A 40 -13.45 11.22 1.68
C LEU A 40 -13.13 11.08 0.20
N PHE A 41 -13.54 12.06 -0.61
CA PHE A 41 -13.29 12.02 -2.06
C PHE A 41 -11.80 12.12 -2.38
N SER A 42 -11.02 12.93 -1.66
CA SER A 42 -9.57 12.98 -1.84
C SER A 42 -8.90 11.62 -1.53
N GLN A 43 -9.29 10.97 -0.43
CA GLN A 43 -8.78 9.63 -0.09
C GLN A 43 -9.24 8.56 -1.10
N PHE A 44 -10.47 8.64 -1.58
CA PHE A 44 -10.98 7.78 -2.63
C PHE A 44 -10.14 7.91 -3.92
N LEU A 45 -9.94 9.14 -4.40
CA LEU A 45 -9.17 9.41 -5.61
C LEU A 45 -7.71 8.97 -5.48
N THR A 46 -7.07 9.17 -4.31
CA THR A 46 -5.70 8.70 -4.08
C THR A 46 -5.61 7.18 -4.03
N LYS A 47 -6.59 6.50 -3.43
CA LYS A 47 -6.63 5.02 -3.43
C LYS A 47 -6.85 4.46 -4.83
N LEU A 48 -7.69 5.13 -5.61
CA LEU A 48 -7.89 4.77 -7.02
C LEU A 48 -6.60 5.02 -7.82
N GLY A 49 -5.96 6.19 -7.66
CA GLY A 49 -4.65 6.47 -8.25
C GLY A 49 -3.57 5.44 -7.86
N ASP A 50 -3.59 4.95 -6.61
CA ASP A 50 -2.72 3.86 -6.17
C ASP A 50 -2.97 2.54 -6.93
N ALA A 51 -4.19 2.27 -7.37
CA ALA A 51 -4.48 1.10 -8.19
C ALA A 51 -3.82 1.23 -9.58
N PHE A 52 -3.80 2.43 -10.17
CA PHE A 52 -3.13 2.71 -11.44
C PHE A 52 -1.59 2.71 -11.34
N ALA A 53 -1.03 2.94 -10.16
CA ALA A 53 0.40 2.91 -9.86
C ALA A 53 0.82 1.68 -9.04
N ASN A 54 0.05 0.59 -9.09
CA ASN A 54 0.28 -0.57 -8.23
C ASN A 54 1.63 -1.22 -8.51
N PRO A 55 2.57 -1.26 -7.53
CA PRO A 55 3.91 -1.80 -7.72
C PRO A 55 3.96 -3.33 -7.77
N LYS A 56 2.85 -4.00 -7.49
CA LYS A 56 2.73 -5.47 -7.49
C LYS A 56 2.11 -6.00 -8.77
N VAL A 57 1.35 -5.18 -9.49
CA VAL A 57 0.58 -5.61 -10.68
C VAL A 57 0.88 -4.71 -11.86
N VAL A 58 0.58 -3.40 -11.75
CA VAL A 58 0.61 -2.49 -12.90
C VAL A 58 2.04 -2.16 -13.33
N LEU A 59 2.89 -1.72 -12.41
CA LEU A 59 4.26 -1.36 -12.75
C LEU A 59 5.11 -2.54 -13.24
N PRO A 60 5.03 -3.77 -12.69
CA PRO A 60 5.70 -4.93 -13.25
C PRO A 60 5.28 -5.23 -14.69
N ALA A 61 3.96 -5.21 -14.97
CA ALA A 61 3.42 -5.43 -16.31
C ALA A 61 3.93 -4.38 -17.31
N LEU A 62 3.94 -3.10 -16.92
CA LEU A 62 4.45 -2.00 -17.74
C LEU A 62 5.94 -2.11 -18.03
N MET A 63 6.75 -2.41 -17.02
CA MET A 63 8.19 -2.59 -17.20
C MET A 63 8.50 -3.76 -18.11
N ASN A 64 7.75 -4.87 -17.97
CA ASN A 64 7.87 -6.02 -18.86
C ASN A 64 7.52 -5.67 -20.31
N MET A 65 6.41 -4.96 -20.53
CA MET A 65 5.99 -4.47 -21.85
C MET A 65 7.03 -3.51 -22.48
N ALA A 66 7.62 -2.63 -21.67
CA ALA A 66 8.68 -1.74 -22.11
C ALA A 66 10.04 -2.43 -22.38
N GLY A 67 10.12 -3.76 -22.16
CA GLY A 67 11.35 -4.53 -22.30
C GLY A 67 12.40 -4.22 -21.24
N ALA A 68 12.00 -3.68 -20.09
CA ALA A 68 12.91 -3.40 -18.99
C ALA A 68 13.49 -4.70 -18.41
N PRO A 69 14.76 -4.72 -17.98
CA PRO A 69 15.38 -5.89 -17.39
C PRO A 69 14.62 -6.41 -16.16
N PHE A 70 14.49 -7.72 -16.07
CA PHE A 70 13.76 -8.40 -15.00
C PHE A 70 14.23 -7.99 -13.60
N TYR A 71 15.53 -7.79 -13.41
CA TYR A 71 16.09 -7.42 -12.10
C TYR A 71 15.55 -6.08 -11.57
N LEU A 72 15.16 -5.14 -12.45
CA LEU A 72 14.59 -3.86 -12.04
C LEU A 72 13.20 -4.00 -11.43
N ILE A 73 12.44 -5.03 -11.81
CA ILE A 73 11.11 -5.30 -11.27
C ILE A 73 11.19 -5.63 -9.78
N GLY A 74 12.25 -6.31 -9.35
CA GLY A 74 12.49 -6.62 -7.95
C GLY A 74 12.60 -5.39 -7.03
N PHE A 75 12.95 -4.21 -7.57
CA PHE A 75 13.03 -2.97 -6.81
C PHE A 75 11.68 -2.28 -6.59
N LEU A 76 10.64 -2.58 -7.37
CA LEU A 76 9.39 -1.83 -7.36
C LEU A 76 8.71 -1.80 -5.98
N VAL A 77 8.45 -2.97 -5.40
CA VAL A 77 7.79 -3.06 -4.08
C VAL A 77 8.70 -2.52 -2.97
N PRO A 78 9.97 -2.89 -2.88
CA PRO A 78 10.89 -2.33 -1.89
C PRO A 78 10.94 -0.81 -1.91
N ILE A 79 11.15 -0.20 -3.06
CA ILE A 79 11.24 1.26 -3.20
C ILE A 79 9.92 1.92 -2.83
N ARG A 80 8.80 1.38 -3.34
CA ARG A 80 7.46 1.94 -3.09
C ARG A 80 7.09 1.96 -1.61
N GLU A 81 7.41 0.91 -0.89
CA GLU A 81 7.10 0.78 0.53
C GLU A 81 8.15 1.49 1.41
N SER A 82 9.44 1.24 1.17
CA SER A 82 10.52 1.79 1.99
C SER A 82 10.65 3.30 1.86
N GLY A 83 10.48 3.84 0.66
CA GLY A 83 10.52 5.27 0.41
C GLY A 83 9.47 6.04 1.21
N SER A 84 8.36 5.39 1.56
CA SER A 84 7.34 5.97 2.42
C SER A 84 7.59 5.74 3.92
N LEU A 85 8.33 4.70 4.31
CA LEU A 85 8.52 4.28 5.70
C LEU A 85 9.78 4.88 6.34
N ILE A 86 10.92 4.82 5.63
CA ILE A 86 12.21 5.25 6.17
C ILE A 86 12.24 6.76 6.50
N PRO A 87 11.82 7.66 5.59
CA PRO A 87 11.91 9.10 5.84
C PRO A 87 10.79 9.64 6.74
N GLN A 88 9.84 8.81 7.19
CA GLN A 88 8.70 9.28 8.00
C GLN A 88 9.11 10.09 9.23
N LEU A 89 10.19 9.71 9.87
CA LEU A 89 10.69 10.42 11.07
C LEU A 89 11.22 11.81 10.72
N LEU A 90 11.97 11.93 9.61
CA LEU A 90 12.46 13.22 9.11
C LEU A 90 11.29 14.09 8.64
N ILE A 91 10.40 13.52 7.85
CA ILE A 91 9.20 14.19 7.34
C ILE A 91 8.31 14.67 8.49
N ALA A 92 8.09 13.83 9.52
CA ALA A 92 7.28 14.20 10.67
C ALA A 92 7.85 15.40 11.43
N SER A 93 9.20 15.47 11.58
CA SER A 93 9.85 16.61 12.22
C SER A 93 9.68 17.91 11.44
N TYR A 94 9.66 17.83 10.10
CA TYR A 94 9.42 18.97 9.22
C TYR A 94 7.94 19.41 9.23
N VAL A 95 7.02 18.47 9.05
CA VAL A 95 5.57 18.74 9.01
C VAL A 95 5.07 19.32 10.34
N ARG A 96 5.62 18.90 11.49
CA ARG A 96 5.28 19.45 12.81
C ARG A 96 5.61 20.94 12.97
N LYS A 97 6.54 21.49 12.19
CA LYS A 97 6.86 22.92 12.19
C LYS A 97 5.85 23.76 11.39
N MET A 98 4.99 23.11 10.61
CA MET A 98 3.99 23.79 9.79
C MET A 98 2.70 23.99 10.59
N ALA A 99 2.21 25.24 10.67
CA ALA A 99 0.93 25.54 11.29
C ALA A 99 -0.24 24.93 10.49
N ILE A 100 -0.17 25.02 9.17
CA ILE A 100 -1.14 24.45 8.22
C ILE A 100 -0.49 23.28 7.48
N ARG A 101 -0.91 22.06 7.80
CA ARG A 101 -0.28 20.82 7.33
C ARG A 101 -0.90 20.24 6.05
N LYS A 102 -2.11 20.71 5.67
CA LYS A 102 -2.73 20.33 4.39
C LYS A 102 -1.86 20.70 3.20
N THR A 103 -1.08 21.78 3.28
CA THR A 103 -0.16 22.20 2.21
C THR A 103 0.90 21.15 1.91
N ALA A 104 1.43 20.47 2.93
CA ALA A 104 2.37 19.38 2.75
C ALA A 104 1.71 18.19 2.03
N TRP A 105 0.45 17.88 2.35
CA TRP A 105 -0.30 16.83 1.67
C TRP A 105 -0.58 17.17 0.20
N VAL A 106 -1.00 18.41 -0.08
CA VAL A 106 -1.25 18.90 -1.45
C VAL A 106 0.03 18.85 -2.28
N LEU A 107 1.13 19.37 -1.74
CA LEU A 107 2.43 19.32 -2.41
C LEU A 107 2.86 17.89 -2.74
N GLY A 108 2.75 16.97 -1.75
CA GLY A 108 3.08 15.57 -1.96
C GLY A 108 2.20 14.90 -3.02
N SER A 109 0.90 15.24 -3.07
CA SER A 109 -0.03 14.72 -4.07
C SER A 109 0.29 15.24 -5.47
N VAL A 110 0.65 16.51 -5.62
CA VAL A 110 1.08 17.10 -6.91
C VAL A 110 2.37 16.43 -7.38
N ILE A 111 3.37 16.23 -6.51
CA ILE A 111 4.61 15.53 -6.87
C ILE A 111 4.31 14.11 -7.34
N GLN A 112 3.42 13.38 -6.67
CA GLN A 112 3.01 12.04 -7.08
C GLN A 112 2.35 12.06 -8.47
N ALA A 113 1.48 13.02 -8.74
CA ALA A 113 0.87 13.19 -10.06
C ALA A 113 1.91 13.44 -11.16
N LEU A 114 2.86 14.34 -10.91
CA LEU A 114 3.93 14.64 -11.86
C LEU A 114 4.82 13.42 -12.14
N CYS A 115 5.11 12.62 -11.12
CA CYS A 115 5.82 11.35 -11.30
C CYS A 115 5.05 10.38 -12.21
N MET A 116 3.71 10.26 -12.02
CA MET A 116 2.89 9.41 -12.88
C MET A 116 2.86 9.90 -14.31
N PHE A 117 2.75 11.20 -14.55
CA PHE A 117 2.84 11.76 -15.91
C PHE A 117 4.21 11.55 -16.54
N ALA A 118 5.29 11.69 -15.77
CA ALA A 118 6.63 11.44 -16.25
C ALA A 118 6.84 9.96 -16.62
N ILE A 119 6.31 9.02 -15.82
CA ILE A 119 6.32 7.59 -16.15
C ILE A 119 5.51 7.33 -17.43
N ALA A 120 4.29 7.90 -17.52
CA ALA A 120 3.45 7.76 -18.72
C ALA A 120 4.16 8.27 -19.97
N LEU A 121 4.78 9.45 -19.88
CA LEU A 121 5.50 10.07 -20.98
C LEU A 121 6.74 9.25 -21.40
N SER A 122 7.44 8.66 -20.42
CA SER A 122 8.64 7.85 -20.71
C SER A 122 8.34 6.64 -21.61
N LEU A 123 7.12 6.08 -21.55
CA LEU A 123 6.72 4.94 -22.38
C LEU A 123 6.73 5.25 -23.90
N PHE A 124 6.62 6.52 -24.28
CA PHE A 124 6.68 6.92 -25.70
C PHE A 124 8.09 7.05 -26.23
N TYR A 125 9.06 7.30 -25.36
CA TYR A 125 10.42 7.69 -25.78
C TYR A 125 11.50 6.69 -25.36
N LEU A 126 11.20 5.82 -24.39
CA LEU A 126 12.20 4.96 -23.77
C LEU A 126 11.76 3.49 -23.79
N THR A 127 12.73 2.61 -24.01
CA THR A 127 12.58 1.14 -23.94
C THR A 127 13.75 0.52 -23.19
N GLY A 128 13.64 -0.74 -22.82
CA GLY A 128 14.71 -1.50 -22.18
C GLY A 128 15.17 -0.89 -20.85
N ASP A 129 16.49 -0.84 -20.67
CA ASP A 129 17.12 -0.33 -19.44
C ASP A 129 16.73 1.12 -19.14
N ALA A 130 16.68 1.98 -20.16
CA ALA A 130 16.36 3.39 -19.98
C ALA A 130 14.94 3.59 -19.45
N ALA A 131 13.95 2.86 -19.96
CA ALA A 131 12.60 2.87 -19.45
C ALA A 131 12.55 2.38 -17.99
N GLY A 132 13.20 1.24 -17.72
CA GLY A 132 13.24 0.66 -16.39
C GLY A 132 13.82 1.59 -15.32
N TRP A 133 14.99 2.17 -15.56
CA TRP A 133 15.63 3.11 -14.63
C TRP A 133 14.83 4.40 -14.47
N THR A 134 14.16 4.87 -15.52
CA THR A 134 13.28 6.05 -15.43
C THR A 134 12.08 5.77 -14.52
N VAL A 135 11.43 4.62 -14.67
CA VAL A 135 10.34 4.21 -13.77
C VAL A 135 10.83 4.15 -12.32
N ILE A 136 12.00 3.53 -12.07
CA ILE A 136 12.60 3.45 -10.73
C ILE A 136 12.88 4.84 -10.15
N ALA A 137 13.49 5.74 -10.91
CA ALA A 137 13.81 7.10 -10.45
C ALA A 137 12.54 7.87 -10.03
N PHE A 138 11.51 7.87 -10.89
CA PHE A 138 10.25 8.54 -10.55
C PHE A 138 9.49 7.82 -9.44
N LEU A 139 9.60 6.50 -9.30
CA LEU A 139 9.02 5.75 -8.20
C LEU A 139 9.67 6.11 -6.84
N VAL A 140 10.97 6.37 -6.81
CA VAL A 140 11.65 6.88 -5.60
C VAL A 140 11.05 8.22 -5.18
N ILE A 141 10.95 9.19 -6.10
CA ILE A 141 10.39 10.51 -5.83
C ILE A 141 8.92 10.38 -5.38
N PHE A 142 8.13 9.58 -6.10
CA PHE A 142 6.75 9.27 -5.77
C PHE A 142 6.60 8.73 -4.33
N SER A 143 7.48 7.80 -3.94
CA SER A 143 7.42 7.15 -2.63
C SER A 143 7.79 8.09 -1.49
N LEU A 144 8.76 8.98 -1.69
CA LEU A 144 9.11 10.04 -0.74
C LEU A 144 7.94 11.02 -0.57
N ALA A 145 7.33 11.46 -1.68
CA ALA A 145 6.15 12.33 -1.66
C ALA A 145 4.96 11.68 -0.96
N ARG A 146 4.79 10.35 -1.13
CA ARG A 146 3.78 9.59 -0.41
C ARG A 146 4.03 9.54 1.10
N GLY A 147 5.28 9.44 1.52
CA GLY A 147 5.67 9.56 2.93
C GLY A 147 5.19 10.90 3.51
N LEU A 148 5.38 11.99 2.77
CA LEU A 148 4.90 13.32 3.14
C LEU A 148 3.38 13.37 3.29
N CYS A 149 2.64 12.85 2.30
CA CYS A 149 1.19 12.75 2.34
C CYS A 149 0.71 11.90 3.53
N SER A 150 1.36 10.79 3.81
CA SER A 150 0.98 9.87 4.89
C SER A 150 1.07 10.52 6.27
N VAL A 151 2.10 11.32 6.52
CA VAL A 151 2.27 12.06 7.78
C VAL A 151 1.26 13.19 7.87
N ALA A 152 1.19 14.04 6.86
CA ALA A 152 0.31 15.20 6.84
C ALA A 152 -1.18 14.81 6.94
N SER A 153 -1.61 13.75 6.24
CA SER A 153 -2.99 13.29 6.27
C SER A 153 -3.46 12.90 7.67
N LYS A 154 -2.61 12.22 8.45
CA LYS A 154 -2.96 11.82 9.82
C LYS A 154 -3.19 13.03 10.72
N ASP A 155 -2.34 14.03 10.61
CA ASP A 155 -2.45 15.25 11.40
C ASP A 155 -3.68 16.08 11.00
N VAL A 156 -3.90 16.30 9.70
CA VAL A 156 -5.07 17.04 9.21
C VAL A 156 -6.37 16.32 9.59
N THR A 157 -6.46 15.00 9.34
CA THR A 157 -7.64 14.21 9.74
C THR A 157 -7.85 14.26 11.26
N GLY A 158 -6.76 14.26 12.04
CA GLY A 158 -6.81 14.37 13.49
C GLY A 158 -7.40 15.69 13.99
N LYS A 159 -7.19 16.80 13.27
CA LYS A 159 -7.72 18.14 13.61
C LYS A 159 -9.13 18.40 13.08
N THR A 160 -9.47 17.81 11.92
CA THR A 160 -10.66 18.20 11.15
C THR A 160 -11.78 17.18 11.21
N ILE A 161 -11.52 15.94 11.64
CA ILE A 161 -12.50 14.84 11.70
C ILE A 161 -12.53 14.24 13.11
N PRO A 162 -13.71 14.15 13.75
CA PRO A 162 -13.87 13.51 15.06
C PRO A 162 -13.44 12.05 15.07
N LYS A 163 -12.89 11.58 16.19
CA LYS A 163 -12.38 10.20 16.34
C LYS A 163 -13.37 9.11 15.90
N PRO A 164 -14.66 9.13 16.31
CA PRO A 164 -15.61 8.09 15.92
C PRO A 164 -15.84 7.96 14.42
N LYS A 165 -15.62 9.05 13.66
CA LYS A 165 -15.89 9.13 12.22
C LYS A 165 -14.67 8.82 11.33
N ARG A 166 -13.44 8.77 11.89
CA ARG A 166 -12.20 8.51 11.13
C ARG A 166 -12.13 7.12 10.51
N GLY A 167 -12.58 6.11 11.25
CA GLY A 167 -12.66 4.73 10.75
C GLY A 167 -13.63 4.62 9.58
N ARG A 168 -14.83 5.21 9.73
CA ARG A 168 -15.86 5.23 8.68
C ARG A 168 -15.40 5.95 7.42
N LEU A 169 -14.73 7.11 7.56
CA LEU A 169 -14.11 7.82 6.46
C LEU A 169 -13.16 6.93 5.64
N SER A 170 -12.24 6.27 6.34
CA SER A 170 -11.23 5.40 5.69
C SER A 170 -11.86 4.16 5.06
N GLY A 171 -12.87 3.58 5.70
CA GLY A 171 -13.61 2.42 5.21
C GLY A 171 -14.40 2.74 3.92
N LEU A 172 -15.17 3.84 3.93
CA LEU A 172 -15.92 4.30 2.77
C LEU A 172 -15.00 4.58 1.58
N ALA A 173 -13.89 5.31 1.80
CA ALA A 173 -12.92 5.59 0.75
C ALA A 173 -12.30 4.31 0.16
N ALA A 174 -12.06 3.28 0.99
CA ALA A 174 -11.53 2.01 0.53
C ALA A 174 -12.56 1.20 -0.28
N SER A 175 -13.81 1.15 0.18
CA SER A 175 -14.90 0.43 -0.51
C SER A 175 -15.20 1.05 -1.88
N MET A 176 -15.30 2.38 -1.95
CA MET A 176 -15.52 3.09 -3.22
C MET A 176 -14.37 2.83 -4.21
N ALA A 177 -13.12 2.93 -3.75
CA ALA A 177 -11.95 2.66 -4.60
C ALA A 177 -11.92 1.20 -5.07
N GLY A 178 -12.23 0.24 -4.19
CA GLY A 178 -12.29 -1.18 -4.52
C GLY A 178 -13.31 -1.47 -5.64
N GLY A 179 -14.52 -0.91 -5.51
CA GLY A 179 -15.57 -1.08 -6.52
C GLY A 179 -15.16 -0.57 -7.91
N ILE A 180 -14.55 0.62 -7.98
CA ILE A 180 -14.09 1.16 -9.27
C ILE A 180 -12.86 0.40 -9.80
N THR A 181 -11.97 -0.07 -8.91
CA THR A 181 -10.84 -0.91 -9.33
C THR A 181 -11.31 -2.19 -10.03
N LEU A 182 -12.43 -2.79 -9.60
CA LEU A 182 -13.03 -3.93 -10.30
C LEU A 182 -13.51 -3.55 -11.71
N VAL A 183 -14.15 -2.40 -11.87
CA VAL A 183 -14.60 -1.90 -13.19
C VAL A 183 -13.39 -1.67 -14.10
N VAL A 184 -12.34 -1.03 -13.59
CA VAL A 184 -11.09 -0.80 -14.34
C VAL A 184 -10.45 -2.14 -14.74
N GLY A 185 -10.38 -3.11 -13.83
CA GLY A 185 -9.90 -4.46 -14.14
C GLY A 185 -10.71 -5.15 -15.23
N GLY A 186 -12.05 -5.01 -15.19
CA GLY A 186 -12.93 -5.50 -16.24
C GLY A 186 -12.66 -4.87 -17.61
N MET A 187 -12.43 -3.56 -17.66
CA MET A 187 -12.05 -2.86 -18.91
C MET A 187 -10.71 -3.38 -19.46
N LEU A 188 -9.71 -3.57 -18.60
CA LEU A 188 -8.41 -4.12 -18.98
C LEU A 188 -8.54 -5.56 -19.51
N TYR A 189 -9.40 -6.37 -18.87
CA TYR A 189 -9.68 -7.75 -19.30
C TYR A 189 -10.31 -7.79 -20.69
N VAL A 190 -11.33 -6.97 -20.96
CA VAL A 190 -11.96 -6.86 -22.28
C VAL A 190 -10.97 -6.39 -23.33
N LYS A 191 -10.15 -5.38 -23.02
CA LYS A 191 -9.11 -4.89 -23.93
C LYS A 191 -8.07 -5.98 -24.25
N GLY A 192 -7.71 -6.81 -23.29
CA GLY A 192 -6.75 -7.89 -23.49
C GLY A 192 -7.23 -9.04 -24.37
N HIS A 193 -8.54 -9.17 -24.57
CA HIS A 193 -9.17 -10.12 -25.51
C HIS A 193 -9.36 -9.57 -26.90
N SER A 194 -9.38 -8.25 -27.06
CA SER A 194 -9.41 -7.61 -28.37
C SER A 194 -7.99 -7.54 -28.91
N ASP A 195 -7.79 -7.86 -30.19
CA ASP A 195 -6.49 -7.96 -30.83
C ASP A 195 -5.51 -6.83 -30.41
N SER A 196 -4.33 -7.22 -30.01
CA SER A 196 -3.22 -6.33 -29.68
C SER A 196 -2.73 -5.65 -30.97
N SER A 197 -3.05 -4.37 -31.10
CA SER A 197 -2.53 -3.51 -32.18
C SER A 197 -1.44 -2.57 -31.63
N GLU A 198 -0.68 -1.94 -32.53
CA GLU A 198 0.39 -0.96 -32.26
C GLU A 198 0.06 0.18 -31.28
N ASN A 199 -1.18 0.26 -30.80
CA ASN A 199 -1.68 1.29 -29.88
C ASN A 199 -1.52 0.94 -28.37
N ASP A 200 -0.85 -0.14 -28.00
CA ASP A 200 -0.74 -0.54 -26.60
C ASP A 200 0.06 0.49 -25.77
N VAL A 201 1.10 1.11 -26.33
CA VAL A 201 1.85 2.16 -25.63
C VAL A 201 0.97 3.35 -25.29
N LEU A 202 0.15 3.83 -26.26
CA LEU A 202 -0.80 4.93 -26.03
C LEU A 202 -1.82 4.57 -24.96
N PHE A 203 -2.35 3.35 -25.01
CA PHE A 203 -3.30 2.86 -24.01
C PHE A 203 -2.71 2.88 -22.62
N TYR A 204 -1.53 2.30 -22.41
CA TYR A 204 -0.89 2.26 -21.09
C TYR A 204 -0.40 3.62 -20.61
N ALA A 205 0.12 4.45 -21.47
CA ALA A 205 0.49 5.82 -21.12
C ALA A 205 -0.74 6.62 -20.68
N THR A 206 -1.87 6.46 -21.39
CA THR A 206 -3.16 7.07 -21.00
C THR A 206 -3.64 6.51 -19.65
N PHE A 207 -3.55 5.20 -19.46
CA PHE A 207 -3.93 4.54 -18.20
C PHE A 207 -3.15 5.10 -17.00
N ILE A 208 -1.82 5.18 -17.10
CA ILE A 208 -0.97 5.78 -16.06
C ILE A 208 -1.26 7.28 -15.91
N GLY A 209 -1.46 7.99 -17.03
CA GLY A 209 -1.80 9.42 -17.04
C GLY A 209 -3.12 9.71 -16.29
N ILE A 210 -4.12 8.85 -16.44
CA ILE A 210 -5.37 8.93 -15.64
C ILE A 210 -5.04 8.82 -14.15
N GLY A 211 -4.17 7.89 -13.73
CA GLY A 211 -3.69 7.82 -12.36
C GLY A 211 -3.09 9.14 -11.87
N GLY A 212 -2.26 9.80 -12.68
CA GLY A 212 -1.72 11.13 -12.39
C GLY A 212 -2.80 12.20 -12.25
N ALA A 213 -3.79 12.21 -13.14
CA ALA A 213 -4.93 13.14 -13.08
C ALA A 213 -5.77 12.95 -11.79
N LEU A 214 -5.97 11.69 -11.36
CA LEU A 214 -6.67 11.40 -10.11
C LEU A 214 -5.94 11.99 -8.89
N TRP A 215 -4.60 11.94 -8.87
CA TRP A 215 -3.79 12.57 -7.82
C TRP A 215 -3.88 14.09 -7.84
N LEU A 216 -3.94 14.73 -9.00
CA LEU A 216 -4.17 16.19 -9.12
C LEU A 216 -5.56 16.58 -8.62
N LEU A 217 -6.61 15.84 -9.02
CA LEU A 217 -7.96 16.07 -8.55
C LEU A 217 -8.05 15.90 -7.02
N ALA A 218 -7.39 14.89 -6.48
CA ALA A 218 -7.29 14.69 -5.03
C ALA A 218 -6.62 15.90 -4.35
N ALA A 219 -5.53 16.42 -4.91
CA ALA A 219 -4.84 17.61 -4.40
C ALA A 219 -5.74 18.84 -4.41
N LEU A 220 -6.48 19.07 -5.49
CA LEU A 220 -7.44 20.16 -5.60
C LEU A 220 -8.55 20.08 -4.55
N LEU A 221 -9.14 18.89 -4.36
CA LEU A 221 -10.19 18.70 -3.35
C LEU A 221 -9.65 18.88 -1.93
N PHE A 222 -8.49 18.30 -1.63
CA PHE A 222 -7.90 18.38 -0.29
C PHE A 222 -7.40 19.79 0.04
N SER A 223 -7.01 20.59 -0.94
CA SER A 223 -6.64 21.99 -0.74
C SER A 223 -7.78 22.83 -0.17
N GLN A 224 -9.03 22.42 -0.43
CA GLN A 224 -10.26 23.09 0.03
C GLN A 224 -10.68 22.67 1.46
N VAL A 225 -9.98 21.72 2.09
CA VAL A 225 -10.21 21.34 3.50
C VAL A 225 -9.93 22.57 4.38
N THR A 226 -10.85 22.91 5.27
CA THR A 226 -10.67 23.97 6.25
C THR A 226 -9.87 23.42 7.42
N GLU A 227 -8.59 23.81 7.52
CA GLU A 227 -7.68 23.40 8.58
C GLU A 227 -7.31 24.61 9.44
N GLU A 228 -7.51 24.51 10.76
CA GLU A 228 -7.05 25.51 11.70
C GLU A 228 -5.54 25.38 11.97
N PRO A 229 -4.86 26.54 12.23
CA PRO A 229 -3.46 26.52 12.62
C PRO A 229 -3.24 25.62 13.85
N GLY A 230 -2.24 24.77 13.79
CA GLY A 230 -1.85 23.89 14.88
C GLY A 230 -0.54 24.30 15.53
N GLU A 231 -0.21 23.64 16.65
CA GLU A 231 1.06 23.84 17.36
C GLU A 231 2.26 23.53 16.46
N THR A 232 3.29 24.39 16.56
CA THR A 232 4.54 24.31 15.77
C THR A 232 5.77 23.86 16.59
N ASP A 233 5.62 23.68 17.90
CA ASP A 233 6.75 23.49 18.84
C ASP A 233 7.36 22.09 18.91
N GLY A 234 6.82 21.11 18.18
CA GLY A 234 7.22 19.70 18.30
C GLY A 234 8.46 19.25 17.52
N GLY A 235 9.20 20.12 16.83
CA GLY A 235 10.15 19.74 15.77
C GLY A 235 11.63 19.69 16.12
N LYS A 236 12.07 20.10 17.32
CA LYS A 236 13.49 20.42 17.56
C LYS A 236 14.46 19.23 17.67
N ASN A 237 14.04 18.00 17.98
CA ASN A 237 14.94 16.85 18.13
C ASN A 237 14.36 15.51 17.64
N GLY A 238 13.37 15.53 16.74
CA GLY A 238 12.62 14.33 16.34
C GLY A 238 13.48 13.20 15.77
N PHE A 239 14.47 13.52 14.94
CA PHE A 239 15.31 12.51 14.29
C PHE A 239 16.30 11.82 15.25
N LEU A 240 17.06 12.61 16.02
CA LEU A 240 18.00 12.05 17.00
C LEU A 240 17.28 11.29 18.11
N HIS A 241 16.12 11.78 18.54
CA HIS A 241 15.30 11.10 19.54
C HIS A 241 14.75 9.77 18.98
N ALA A 242 14.35 9.75 17.71
CA ALA A 242 13.88 8.55 17.03
C ALA A 242 15.00 7.52 16.81
N LEU A 243 16.24 7.96 16.48
CA LEU A 243 17.39 7.06 16.40
C LEU A 243 17.72 6.44 17.77
N LYS A 244 17.63 7.21 18.86
CA LYS A 244 17.80 6.67 20.22
C LYS A 244 16.76 5.59 20.54
N LYS A 245 15.56 5.68 19.99
CA LYS A 245 14.49 4.68 20.18
C LYS A 245 14.76 3.35 19.47
N LEU A 246 15.68 3.29 18.50
CA LEU A 246 16.16 2.01 17.96
C LEU A 246 16.78 1.11 19.04
N ASN A 247 17.18 1.68 20.18
CA ASN A 247 17.66 0.91 21.33
C ASN A 247 16.57 -0.02 21.91
N LEU A 248 15.28 0.23 21.64
CA LEU A 248 14.17 -0.66 21.99
C LEU A 248 14.36 -2.09 21.43
N LEU A 249 14.98 -2.23 20.26
CA LEU A 249 15.33 -3.54 19.70
C LEU A 249 16.35 -4.33 20.56
N LYS A 250 17.13 -3.64 21.37
CA LYS A 250 18.10 -4.27 22.30
C LYS A 250 17.47 -4.55 23.66
N THR A 251 16.66 -3.63 24.15
CA THR A 251 16.10 -3.68 25.51
C THR A 251 14.83 -4.52 25.62
N ASP A 252 13.98 -4.55 24.57
CA ASP A 252 12.71 -5.26 24.57
C ASP A 252 12.79 -6.51 23.67
N LYS A 253 12.83 -7.68 24.32
CA LYS A 253 12.92 -8.97 23.64
C LYS A 253 11.65 -9.31 22.84
N ALA A 254 10.46 -9.00 23.38
CA ALA A 254 9.18 -9.27 22.72
C ALA A 254 9.04 -8.39 21.47
N PHE A 255 9.34 -7.11 21.58
CA PHE A 255 9.32 -6.19 20.44
C PHE A 255 10.34 -6.59 19.35
N ARG A 256 11.56 -6.97 19.74
CA ARG A 256 12.55 -7.47 18.79
C ARG A 256 12.06 -8.71 18.05
N HIS A 257 11.47 -9.68 18.76
CA HIS A 257 10.92 -10.89 18.16
C HIS A 257 9.81 -10.54 17.16
N PHE A 258 8.90 -9.63 17.52
CA PHE A 258 7.87 -9.13 16.62
C PHE A 258 8.44 -8.47 15.35
N VAL A 259 9.48 -7.62 15.48
CA VAL A 259 10.10 -6.95 14.33
C VAL A 259 10.77 -7.96 13.39
N LEU A 260 11.44 -8.98 13.93
CA LEU A 260 12.02 -10.07 13.15
C LEU A 260 10.94 -10.89 12.42
N THR A 261 9.87 -11.28 13.13
CA THR A 261 8.72 -11.97 12.54
C THR A 261 8.14 -11.15 11.39
N ARG A 262 7.85 -9.87 11.65
CA ARG A 262 7.33 -8.94 10.64
C ARG A 262 8.25 -8.81 9.43
N SER A 263 9.57 -8.88 9.62
CA SER A 263 10.57 -8.83 8.55
C SER A 263 10.47 -10.05 7.63
N LEU A 264 10.31 -11.25 8.19
CA LEU A 264 10.13 -12.47 7.40
C LEU A 264 8.80 -12.48 6.64
N LEU A 265 7.74 -11.95 7.25
CA LEU A 265 6.41 -11.86 6.63
C LEU A 265 6.32 -10.88 5.44
N LEU A 266 7.37 -10.11 5.16
CA LEU A 266 7.47 -9.28 3.95
C LEU A 266 7.45 -10.11 2.66
N CYS A 267 7.80 -11.40 2.73
CA CYS A 267 7.71 -12.34 1.62
C CYS A 267 6.35 -12.30 0.93
N THR A 268 5.24 -12.14 1.68
CA THR A 268 3.88 -12.08 1.13
C THR A 268 3.64 -10.89 0.20
N ALA A 269 4.31 -9.76 0.45
CA ALA A 269 4.24 -8.58 -0.40
C ALA A 269 5.18 -8.66 -1.59
N LEU A 270 6.38 -9.22 -1.36
CA LEU A 270 7.47 -9.26 -2.33
C LEU A 270 7.26 -10.35 -3.40
N SER A 271 6.49 -11.41 -3.11
CA SER A 271 6.17 -12.46 -4.08
C SER A 271 5.21 -11.98 -5.18
N ALA A 272 4.32 -11.03 -4.88
CA ALA A 272 3.22 -10.64 -5.74
C ALA A 272 3.64 -10.22 -7.18
N PRO A 273 4.67 -9.38 -7.41
CA PRO A 273 5.11 -9.02 -8.76
C PRO A 273 5.54 -10.21 -9.62
N TYR A 274 6.12 -11.23 -9.01
CA TYR A 274 6.63 -12.39 -9.72
C TYR A 274 5.51 -13.30 -10.26
N TYR A 275 4.33 -13.34 -9.61
CA TYR A 275 3.15 -14.00 -10.15
C TYR A 275 2.65 -13.32 -11.44
N VAL A 276 2.69 -11.98 -11.47
CA VAL A 276 2.27 -11.20 -12.65
C VAL A 276 3.24 -11.44 -13.81
N ILE A 277 4.54 -11.39 -13.54
CA ILE A 277 5.58 -11.62 -14.56
C ILE A 277 5.51 -13.05 -15.10
N LEU A 278 5.42 -14.03 -14.23
CA LEU A 278 5.29 -15.44 -14.63
C LEU A 278 4.04 -15.65 -15.51
N SER A 279 2.92 -15.02 -15.20
CA SER A 279 1.73 -15.09 -16.05
C SER A 279 1.93 -14.45 -17.42
N SER A 280 2.71 -13.39 -17.53
CA SER A 280 2.97 -12.72 -18.80
C SER A 280 3.89 -13.52 -19.75
N GLU A 281 4.52 -14.59 -19.29
CA GLU A 281 5.25 -15.54 -20.14
C GLU A 281 4.31 -16.45 -20.97
N TYR A 282 3.09 -16.66 -20.46
CA TYR A 282 2.10 -17.56 -21.08
C TYR A 282 0.93 -16.84 -21.75
N GLN A 283 0.72 -15.57 -21.44
CA GLN A 283 -0.45 -14.79 -21.86
C GLN A 283 -0.06 -13.38 -22.28
N SER A 284 -0.94 -12.68 -23.02
CA SER A 284 -0.72 -11.27 -23.30
C SER A 284 -0.66 -10.47 -22.00
N VAL A 285 0.27 -9.51 -21.92
CA VAL A 285 0.48 -8.66 -20.73
C VAL A 285 -0.81 -7.95 -20.31
N THR A 286 -1.60 -7.46 -21.29
CA THR A 286 -2.85 -6.75 -21.05
C THR A 286 -3.92 -7.64 -20.42
N LEU A 287 -4.07 -8.87 -20.93
CA LEU A 287 -5.03 -9.84 -20.40
C LEU A 287 -4.67 -10.23 -18.96
N ALA A 288 -3.40 -10.57 -18.73
CA ALA A 288 -2.88 -10.87 -17.40
C ALA A 288 -3.15 -9.68 -16.46
N LEU A 289 -2.80 -8.46 -16.85
CA LEU A 289 -3.02 -7.26 -16.06
C LEU A 289 -4.48 -7.10 -15.64
N GLY A 290 -5.43 -7.25 -16.57
CA GLY A 290 -6.87 -7.15 -16.32
C GLY A 290 -7.31 -8.14 -15.23
N ILE A 291 -6.95 -9.41 -15.38
CA ILE A 291 -7.31 -10.48 -14.43
C ILE A 291 -6.69 -10.21 -13.05
N PHE A 292 -5.42 -9.82 -12.98
CA PHE A 292 -4.74 -9.52 -11.71
C PHE A 292 -5.31 -8.29 -11.01
N VAL A 293 -5.75 -7.26 -11.74
CA VAL A 293 -6.42 -6.09 -11.15
C VAL A 293 -7.79 -6.48 -10.58
N ILE A 294 -8.59 -7.29 -11.30
CA ILE A 294 -9.87 -7.82 -10.80
C ILE A 294 -9.65 -8.64 -9.53
N THR A 295 -8.74 -9.60 -9.55
CA THR A 295 -8.47 -10.48 -8.41
C THR A 295 -7.95 -9.71 -7.20
N SER A 296 -7.12 -8.67 -7.42
CA SER A 296 -6.66 -7.78 -6.36
C SER A 296 -7.80 -7.00 -5.70
N GLY A 297 -8.73 -6.48 -6.51
CA GLY A 297 -9.91 -5.76 -6.03
C GLY A 297 -10.83 -6.67 -5.21
N LEU A 298 -11.13 -7.87 -5.71
CA LEU A 298 -11.94 -8.87 -5.01
C LEU A 298 -11.31 -9.32 -3.70
N ALA A 299 -10.01 -9.63 -3.72
CA ALA A 299 -9.28 -10.02 -2.52
C ALA A 299 -9.33 -8.91 -1.44
N GLY A 300 -9.13 -7.65 -1.84
CA GLY A 300 -9.22 -6.51 -0.93
C GLY A 300 -10.60 -6.34 -0.30
N MET A 301 -11.68 -6.63 -1.03
CA MET A 301 -13.05 -6.54 -0.51
C MET A 301 -13.37 -7.66 0.47
N LEU A 302 -12.96 -8.89 0.18
CA LEU A 302 -13.34 -10.09 0.94
C LEU A 302 -12.48 -10.29 2.19
N SER A 303 -11.20 -9.93 2.13
CA SER A 303 -10.23 -10.27 3.18
C SER A 303 -10.40 -9.48 4.47
N GLY A 304 -10.84 -8.21 4.38
CA GLY A 304 -10.91 -7.31 5.54
C GLY A 304 -11.80 -7.82 6.67
N PRO A 305 -13.08 -8.12 6.44
CA PRO A 305 -13.98 -8.62 7.47
C PRO A 305 -13.54 -9.97 8.05
N PHE A 306 -13.08 -10.89 7.20
CA PHE A 306 -12.64 -12.23 7.63
C PHE A 306 -11.43 -12.15 8.57
N TRP A 307 -10.36 -11.47 8.15
CA TRP A 307 -9.16 -11.34 8.97
C TRP A 307 -9.34 -10.43 10.18
N GLY A 308 -10.24 -9.43 10.10
CA GLY A 308 -10.58 -8.57 11.23
C GLY A 308 -11.18 -9.37 12.37
N MET A 309 -12.24 -10.14 12.12
CA MET A 309 -12.84 -11.00 13.13
C MET A 309 -11.87 -12.03 13.71
N PHE A 310 -11.01 -12.62 12.88
CA PHE A 310 -10.00 -13.56 13.35
C PHE A 310 -8.92 -12.87 14.20
N ALA A 311 -8.52 -11.64 13.85
CA ALA A 311 -7.52 -10.88 14.59
C ALA A 311 -8.02 -10.42 15.97
N ASP A 312 -9.33 -10.28 16.17
CA ASP A 312 -9.94 -9.98 17.45
C ASP A 312 -9.76 -11.13 18.45
N HIS A 313 -9.59 -12.37 17.96
CA HIS A 313 -9.32 -13.53 18.81
C HIS A 313 -7.82 -13.74 19.02
N SER A 314 -7.01 -13.68 17.96
CA SER A 314 -5.55 -13.79 18.04
C SER A 314 -4.86 -13.24 16.81
N SER A 315 -4.28 -12.07 16.95
CA SER A 315 -3.52 -11.43 15.88
C SER A 315 -2.25 -12.21 15.53
N ARG A 316 -1.67 -12.93 16.48
CA ARG A 316 -0.56 -13.87 16.30
C ARG A 316 -0.93 -15.01 15.34
N GLN A 317 -2.07 -15.67 15.58
CA GLN A 317 -2.54 -16.78 14.75
C GLN A 317 -2.89 -16.29 13.33
N VAL A 318 -3.47 -15.11 13.19
CA VAL A 318 -3.69 -14.49 11.87
C VAL A 318 -2.40 -14.37 11.08
N MET A 319 -1.34 -13.84 11.69
CA MET A 319 -0.04 -13.72 11.01
C MET A 319 0.53 -15.09 10.62
N MET A 320 0.44 -16.09 11.51
CA MET A 320 0.91 -17.45 11.27
C MET A 320 0.14 -18.12 10.11
N VAL A 321 -1.19 -18.14 10.17
CA VAL A 321 -2.03 -18.80 9.15
C VAL A 321 -1.86 -18.12 7.79
N ALA A 322 -1.84 -16.80 7.76
CA ALA A 322 -1.61 -16.05 6.52
C ALA A 322 -0.22 -16.35 5.91
N ALA A 323 0.82 -16.49 6.74
CA ALA A 323 2.15 -16.87 6.28
C ALA A 323 2.20 -18.30 5.71
N ILE A 324 1.51 -19.25 6.37
CA ILE A 324 1.40 -20.64 5.89
C ILE A 324 0.71 -20.68 4.52
N ILE A 325 -0.41 -19.96 4.37
CA ILE A 325 -1.12 -19.88 3.09
C ILE A 325 -0.18 -19.34 1.99
N ALA A 326 0.49 -18.23 2.23
CA ALA A 326 1.38 -17.62 1.25
C ALA A 326 2.57 -18.55 0.88
N ALA A 327 3.17 -19.20 1.86
CA ALA A 327 4.27 -20.14 1.64
C ALA A 327 3.80 -21.40 0.86
N ALA A 328 2.68 -21.98 1.26
CA ALA A 328 2.11 -23.15 0.59
C ALA A 328 1.78 -22.85 -0.87
N LEU A 329 1.22 -21.68 -1.17
CA LEU A 329 0.94 -21.25 -2.54
C LEU A 329 2.19 -21.19 -3.41
N GLY A 330 3.27 -20.57 -2.93
CA GLY A 330 4.50 -20.48 -3.71
C GLY A 330 5.17 -21.83 -3.90
N ILE A 331 5.17 -22.71 -2.89
CA ILE A 331 5.66 -24.08 -3.01
C ILE A 331 4.81 -24.87 -4.02
N THR A 332 3.48 -24.72 -3.99
CA THR A 332 2.56 -25.38 -4.93
C THR A 332 2.80 -24.92 -6.37
N ILE A 333 2.97 -23.62 -6.61
CA ILE A 333 3.29 -23.11 -7.97
C ILE A 333 4.61 -23.69 -8.48
N ASN A 334 5.64 -23.75 -7.63
CA ASN A 334 6.91 -24.37 -8.01
C ASN A 334 6.78 -25.88 -8.28
N ALA A 335 5.99 -26.60 -7.48
CA ALA A 335 5.72 -28.02 -7.72
C ALA A 335 4.98 -28.22 -9.06
N ILE A 336 3.99 -27.37 -9.37
CA ILE A 336 3.28 -27.39 -10.65
C ILE A 336 4.26 -27.13 -11.81
N ALA A 337 5.17 -26.17 -11.67
CA ALA A 337 6.17 -25.88 -12.69
C ALA A 337 7.07 -27.09 -13.01
N VAL A 338 7.38 -27.91 -12.01
CA VAL A 338 8.24 -29.10 -12.17
C VAL A 338 7.45 -30.32 -12.70
N TYR A 339 6.28 -30.61 -12.14
CA TYR A 339 5.57 -31.86 -12.40
C TYR A 339 4.43 -31.73 -13.43
N LEU A 340 3.88 -30.55 -13.63
CA LEU A 340 2.71 -30.28 -14.47
C LEU A 340 2.86 -28.94 -15.21
N PRO A 341 3.96 -28.71 -15.97
CA PRO A 341 4.30 -27.41 -16.53
C PRO A 341 3.20 -26.83 -17.43
N ASP A 342 2.45 -27.66 -18.14
CA ASP A 342 1.35 -27.23 -19.00
C ASP A 342 0.23 -26.50 -18.24
N LEU A 343 0.07 -26.76 -16.94
CA LEU A 343 -0.91 -26.05 -16.11
C LEU A 343 -0.56 -24.58 -15.90
N LEU A 344 0.72 -24.20 -15.98
CA LEU A 344 1.12 -22.78 -15.86
C LEU A 344 0.56 -21.94 -17.02
N ALA A 345 0.31 -22.52 -18.17
CA ALA A 345 -0.33 -21.84 -19.28
C ALA A 345 -1.85 -21.60 -19.05
N SER A 346 -2.43 -22.18 -18.01
CA SER A 346 -3.83 -21.93 -17.65
C SER A 346 -4.04 -20.47 -17.26
N ILE A 347 -5.03 -19.83 -17.90
CA ILE A 347 -5.38 -18.42 -17.67
C ILE A 347 -5.79 -18.13 -16.22
N TRP A 348 -6.24 -19.13 -15.47
CA TRP A 348 -6.75 -18.97 -14.10
C TRP A 348 -5.80 -19.37 -12.99
N LEU A 349 -4.79 -20.23 -13.25
CA LEU A 349 -3.96 -20.77 -12.20
C LEU A 349 -3.17 -19.68 -11.45
N LEU A 350 -2.40 -18.88 -12.17
CA LEU A 350 -1.56 -17.84 -11.57
C LEU A 350 -2.40 -16.69 -10.98
N PRO A 351 -3.49 -16.20 -11.63
CA PRO A 351 -4.40 -15.26 -11.01
C PRO A 351 -5.10 -15.77 -9.75
N LEU A 352 -5.49 -17.06 -9.70
CA LEU A 352 -6.05 -17.67 -8.50
C LEU A 352 -5.02 -17.73 -7.37
N GLY A 353 -3.78 -18.16 -7.70
CA GLY A 353 -2.66 -18.13 -6.76
C GLY A 353 -2.40 -16.72 -6.21
N TYR A 354 -2.41 -15.71 -7.08
CA TYR A 354 -2.26 -14.31 -6.70
C TYR A 354 -3.44 -13.81 -5.84
N PHE A 355 -4.67 -14.19 -6.15
CA PHE A 355 -5.85 -13.86 -5.35
C PHE A 355 -5.69 -14.35 -3.92
N LEU A 356 -5.34 -15.63 -3.74
CA LEU A 356 -5.12 -16.22 -2.42
C LEU A 356 -3.91 -15.60 -1.72
N LEU A 357 -2.82 -15.30 -2.44
CA LEU A 357 -1.67 -14.58 -1.92
C LEU A 357 -2.05 -13.18 -1.42
N THR A 358 -2.92 -12.48 -2.14
CA THR A 358 -3.39 -11.14 -1.76
C THR A 358 -4.26 -11.21 -0.50
N ILE A 359 -5.13 -12.21 -0.38
CA ILE A 359 -5.89 -12.48 0.86
C ILE A 359 -4.94 -12.73 2.02
N ALA A 360 -3.94 -13.60 1.85
CA ALA A 360 -2.94 -13.88 2.87
C ALA A 360 -2.13 -12.63 3.26
N HIS A 361 -1.73 -11.82 2.28
CA HIS A 361 -1.03 -10.55 2.53
C HIS A 361 -1.87 -9.57 3.37
N GLU A 362 -3.18 -9.46 3.11
CA GLU A 362 -4.08 -8.66 3.93
C GLU A 362 -4.18 -9.20 5.36
N GLY A 363 -4.19 -10.52 5.55
CA GLY A 363 -4.11 -11.16 6.87
C GLY A 363 -2.85 -10.75 7.63
N VAL A 364 -1.68 -10.86 7.00
CA VAL A 364 -0.43 -10.37 7.60
C VAL A 364 -0.51 -8.88 7.94
N ARG A 365 -1.11 -8.06 7.08
CA ARG A 365 -1.25 -6.61 7.29
C ARG A 365 -2.14 -6.26 8.48
N ILE A 366 -3.27 -6.95 8.62
CA ILE A 366 -4.20 -6.77 9.74
C ILE A 366 -3.57 -7.32 11.02
N GLY A 367 -3.12 -8.57 11.03
CA GLY A 367 -2.55 -9.24 12.20
C GLY A 367 -1.38 -8.44 12.79
N ARG A 368 -0.40 -8.01 11.99
CA ARG A 368 0.74 -7.21 12.48
C ARG A 368 0.33 -5.85 13.05
N LYS A 369 -0.73 -5.22 12.50
CA LYS A 369 -1.23 -3.93 12.99
C LYS A 369 -1.92 -4.10 14.33
N THR A 370 -2.79 -5.10 14.46
CA THR A 370 -3.50 -5.42 15.70
C THR A 370 -2.51 -5.84 16.79
N TYR A 371 -1.61 -6.77 16.49
CA TYR A 371 -0.57 -7.23 17.41
C TYR A 371 0.25 -6.07 17.98
N LEU A 372 0.74 -5.16 17.13
CA LEU A 372 1.56 -4.03 17.55
C LEU A 372 0.79 -3.04 18.44
N VAL A 373 -0.51 -2.86 18.17
CA VAL A 373 -1.38 -1.98 18.96
C VAL A 373 -1.65 -2.58 20.34
N ASN A 374 -1.84 -3.90 20.41
CA ASN A 374 -2.14 -4.62 21.65
C ASN A 374 -0.88 -4.82 22.51
N MET A 375 0.30 -5.00 21.89
CA MET A 375 1.57 -5.17 22.59
C MET A 375 2.02 -3.92 23.35
N ALA A 376 1.58 -2.72 22.97
CA ALA A 376 2.06 -1.45 23.52
C ALA A 376 0.94 -0.58 24.06
N SER A 377 1.14 0.06 25.22
CA SER A 377 0.20 1.00 25.83
C SER A 377 0.67 2.46 25.72
N GLY A 378 -0.27 3.39 25.65
CA GLY A 378 -0.02 4.83 25.71
C GLY A 378 1.01 5.33 24.71
N ASN A 379 1.98 6.11 25.19
CA ASN A 379 3.03 6.73 24.34
C ASN A 379 4.02 5.71 23.75
N GLN A 380 4.20 4.54 24.36
CA GLN A 380 5.06 3.48 23.82
C GLN A 380 4.57 2.97 22.47
N ARG A 381 3.26 2.98 22.21
CA ARG A 381 2.67 2.55 20.94
C ARG A 381 3.24 3.32 19.75
N THR A 382 3.35 4.64 19.87
CA THR A 382 3.92 5.49 18.82
C THR A 382 5.38 5.15 18.54
N ASP A 383 6.15 4.87 19.60
CA ASP A 383 7.55 4.51 19.49
C ASP A 383 7.73 3.15 18.79
N TYR A 384 6.97 2.14 19.20
CA TYR A 384 7.00 0.82 18.59
C TYR A 384 6.61 0.86 17.10
N VAL A 385 5.55 1.61 16.77
CA VAL A 385 5.13 1.81 15.37
C VAL A 385 6.25 2.43 14.54
N SER A 386 6.86 3.50 15.02
CA SER A 386 7.89 4.23 14.24
C SER A 386 9.19 3.44 14.10
N VAL A 387 9.68 2.83 15.18
CA VAL A 387 10.87 1.96 15.14
C VAL A 387 10.64 0.76 14.22
N SER A 388 9.52 0.06 14.40
CA SER A 388 9.18 -1.09 13.57
C SER A 388 9.08 -0.69 12.08
N ASN A 389 8.44 0.42 11.74
CA ASN A 389 8.32 0.87 10.36
C ASN A 389 9.67 1.20 9.73
N THR A 390 10.56 1.87 10.47
CA THR A 390 11.92 2.18 9.98
C THR A 390 12.72 0.91 9.74
N CYS A 391 12.71 -0.04 10.68
CA CYS A 391 13.39 -1.33 10.51
C CYS A 391 12.87 -2.10 9.30
N ILE A 392 11.55 -2.18 9.15
CA ILE A 392 10.91 -2.86 8.02
C ILE A 392 11.25 -2.18 6.69
N GLY A 393 11.30 -0.84 6.65
CA GLY A 393 11.74 -0.12 5.46
C GLY A 393 13.17 -0.50 5.04
N VAL A 394 14.09 -0.60 6.00
CA VAL A 394 15.47 -1.04 5.71
C VAL A 394 15.50 -2.50 5.24
N VAL A 395 14.82 -3.40 5.94
CA VAL A 395 14.76 -4.83 5.57
C VAL A 395 14.13 -5.03 4.19
N LEU A 396 13.07 -4.28 3.85
CA LEU A 396 12.48 -4.30 2.51
C LEU A 396 13.48 -3.96 1.42
N LEU A 397 14.29 -2.91 1.62
CA LEU A 397 15.34 -2.57 0.67
C LEU A 397 16.36 -3.69 0.55
N LEU A 398 16.84 -4.24 1.68
CA LEU A 398 17.83 -5.31 1.67
C LEU A 398 17.34 -6.56 0.93
N ILE A 399 16.12 -7.03 1.22
CA ILE A 399 15.52 -8.19 0.53
C ILE A 399 15.28 -7.87 -0.95
N GLY A 400 14.76 -6.68 -1.26
CA GLY A 400 14.50 -6.27 -2.63
C GLY A 400 15.79 -6.17 -3.46
N PHE A 401 16.84 -5.57 -2.93
CA PHE A 401 18.16 -5.55 -3.57
C PHE A 401 18.72 -6.97 -3.75
N SER A 402 18.63 -7.81 -2.72
CA SER A 402 19.08 -9.20 -2.82
C SER A 402 18.31 -9.96 -3.89
N SER A 403 16.98 -9.82 -3.96
CA SER A 403 16.15 -10.46 -4.98
C SER A 403 16.50 -9.97 -6.39
N ALA A 404 16.65 -8.65 -6.56
CA ALA A 404 16.96 -8.05 -7.86
C ALA A 404 18.35 -8.47 -8.38
N LEU A 405 19.33 -8.60 -7.49
CA LEU A 405 20.72 -8.93 -7.85
C LEU A 405 21.04 -10.44 -7.82
N SER A 406 20.09 -11.28 -7.40
CA SER A 406 20.33 -12.72 -7.26
C SER A 406 20.55 -13.46 -8.58
N GLY A 407 20.07 -12.89 -9.70
CA GLY A 407 20.03 -13.59 -11.00
C GLY A 407 19.00 -14.72 -11.06
N PHE A 408 18.13 -14.85 -10.05
CA PHE A 408 17.06 -15.85 -10.04
C PHE A 408 15.91 -15.41 -10.96
N ASP A 409 15.28 -16.39 -11.59
CA ASP A 409 14.02 -16.21 -12.31
C ASP A 409 12.82 -16.04 -11.36
N ALA A 410 11.62 -15.83 -11.91
CA ALA A 410 10.42 -15.60 -11.12
C ALA A 410 10.06 -16.80 -10.22
N LEU A 411 10.21 -18.03 -10.71
CA LEU A 411 9.91 -19.26 -9.96
C LEU A 411 10.85 -19.42 -8.78
N ASN A 412 12.17 -19.28 -8.99
CA ASN A 412 13.16 -19.36 -7.94
C ASN A 412 12.98 -18.30 -6.87
N LEU A 413 12.60 -17.07 -7.25
CA LEU A 413 12.28 -16.00 -6.31
C LEU A 413 11.00 -16.29 -5.51
N ILE A 414 9.95 -16.83 -6.14
CA ILE A 414 8.74 -17.27 -5.45
C ILE A 414 9.10 -18.37 -4.43
N MET A 415 9.95 -19.34 -4.80
CA MET A 415 10.39 -20.39 -3.89
C MET A 415 11.17 -19.84 -2.70
N ALA A 416 12.18 -19.00 -2.95
CA ALA A 416 12.99 -18.39 -1.89
C ALA A 416 12.14 -17.58 -0.90
N LEU A 417 11.19 -16.79 -1.41
CA LEU A 417 10.26 -16.03 -0.59
C LEU A 417 9.28 -16.95 0.17
N SER A 418 8.90 -18.08 -0.40
CA SER A 418 8.07 -19.07 0.30
C SER A 418 8.80 -19.74 1.48
N VAL A 419 10.09 -20.01 1.35
CA VAL A 419 10.93 -20.49 2.48
C VAL A 419 10.96 -19.44 3.60
N LEU A 420 11.14 -18.15 3.26
CA LEU A 420 11.05 -17.07 4.24
C LEU A 420 9.66 -17.01 4.89
N GLY A 421 8.60 -17.31 4.14
CA GLY A 421 7.23 -17.40 4.64
C GLY A 421 7.06 -18.52 5.68
N VAL A 422 7.63 -19.70 5.44
CA VAL A 422 7.63 -20.80 6.43
C VAL A 422 8.35 -20.37 7.71
N LEU A 423 9.55 -19.79 7.60
CA LEU A 423 10.28 -19.28 8.76
C LEU A 423 9.49 -18.20 9.50
N GLY A 424 8.82 -17.31 8.75
CA GLY A 424 7.94 -16.28 9.30
C GLY A 424 6.75 -16.87 10.06
N ALA A 425 6.14 -17.93 9.56
CA ALA A 425 5.05 -18.64 10.24
C ALA A 425 5.52 -19.28 11.56
N VAL A 426 6.67 -19.94 11.56
CA VAL A 426 7.26 -20.53 12.77
C VAL A 426 7.56 -19.44 13.81
N MET A 427 8.14 -18.32 13.39
CA MET A 427 8.41 -17.21 14.29
C MET A 427 7.13 -16.52 14.77
N ALA A 428 6.09 -16.43 13.93
CA ALA A 428 4.80 -15.91 14.36
C ALA A 428 4.14 -16.79 15.42
N TYR A 429 4.23 -18.12 15.27
CA TYR A 429 3.74 -19.06 16.28
C TYR A 429 4.44 -18.87 17.64
N ALA A 430 5.74 -18.56 17.64
CA ALA A 430 6.53 -18.37 18.85
C ALA A 430 6.34 -16.97 19.51
N LEU A 431 5.56 -16.07 18.93
CA LEU A 431 5.22 -14.78 19.56
C LEU A 431 4.34 -14.98 20.80
N PRO A 432 4.51 -14.17 21.86
CA PRO A 432 3.56 -14.18 22.98
C PRO A 432 2.16 -13.74 22.54
N GLU A 433 1.12 -14.23 23.24
CA GLU A 433 -0.26 -13.76 23.06
C GLU A 433 -0.39 -12.35 23.64
N VAL A 434 -1.15 -11.49 22.98
CA VAL A 434 -1.33 -10.07 23.39
C VAL A 434 -2.81 -9.65 23.44
N GLU A 435 -3.73 -10.58 23.20
CA GLU A 435 -5.18 -10.37 23.18
C GLU A 435 -5.84 -10.78 24.51
N GLU A 436 -5.15 -10.81 25.63
CA GLU A 436 -5.73 -11.05 26.97
C GLU A 436 -6.42 -9.81 27.55
#